data_3ca13e262c3a6988e8a1a29ab9cb6fa8
#
_entry.id   3ca13e262c3a6988e8a1a29ab9cb6fa8
#
_cell.length_a   1.000
_cell.length_b   1.000
_cell.length_c   1.000
_cell.angle_alpha   90.00
_cell.angle_beta   90.00
_cell.angle_gamma   90.00
#
_symmetry.space_group_name_H-M   'P 1'
#
loop_
_entity.id
_entity.type
_entity.pdbx_description
1 polymer ?
#
loop_
_entity_poly.entity_id
_entity_poly.type
_entity_poly.pdbx_seq_one_letter_code
_entity_poly.pdbx_strand_id
1 'polypeptide(L)'
;MSKQFAVIGNPIEQSRSPELHHAFAQKMGLDLNYSKRLAPLDGFLANIQEFFSQGGMGLNVTVPFKEQAFAACAVLTERAKIAKAVNTLWMVDGQLHGDNTDGQGLVDAIRALDWNLDQTDVLIIGAGGATRGVIYPLVQAGVKKIVIANRTLARAEQLVADLKTAVPQAELQAIGLDALEGQFDLVINATSASLSGDALILPEALHFQHAYEMAYGKPSTFLDQAKARGVPTSEGYGMLVGQAIESFSIWNSVKPNLKDFL
;
A
#
# COMPACT_ATOMS: atom_id res chain seq x y z
N MET A 1 -20.14 -8.56 -23.55
CA MET A 1 -20.52 -8.31 -22.14
C MET A 1 -19.39 -7.55 -21.47
N SER A 2 -19.68 -6.48 -20.75
CA SER A 2 -18.71 -5.70 -20.00
C SER A 2 -18.05 -6.55 -18.91
N LYS A 3 -16.73 -6.47 -18.77
CA LYS A 3 -15.97 -7.19 -17.74
C LYS A 3 -16.37 -6.68 -16.35
N GLN A 4 -16.58 -7.59 -15.38
CA GLN A 4 -17.05 -7.23 -14.04
C GLN A 4 -15.91 -7.25 -13.02
N PHE A 5 -15.70 -6.12 -12.36
CA PHE A 5 -14.74 -5.94 -11.27
C PHE A 5 -15.40 -5.25 -10.08
N ALA A 6 -14.79 -5.36 -8.90
CA ALA A 6 -15.30 -4.65 -7.73
C ALA A 6 -14.20 -4.41 -6.68
N VAL A 7 -14.53 -3.60 -5.68
CA VAL A 7 -13.81 -3.52 -4.40
C VAL A 7 -14.74 -3.98 -3.27
N ILE A 8 -14.23 -4.83 -2.37
CA ILE A 8 -14.96 -5.33 -1.20
C ILE A 8 -14.32 -4.84 0.09
N GLY A 9 -15.15 -4.41 1.04
CA GLY A 9 -14.70 -3.90 2.35
C GLY A 9 -15.86 -3.65 3.30
N ASN A 10 -15.54 -3.17 4.52
CA ASN A 10 -16.55 -2.74 5.49
C ASN A 10 -15.93 -1.73 6.48
N PRO A 11 -16.26 -0.41 6.39
CA PRO A 11 -17.13 0.22 5.40
C PRO A 11 -16.50 0.28 4.00
N ILE A 12 -17.28 0.60 2.96
CA ILE A 12 -16.79 0.63 1.56
C ILE A 12 -17.20 1.90 0.81
N GLU A 13 -18.12 2.70 1.33
CA GLU A 13 -18.69 3.87 0.66
C GLU A 13 -17.65 4.91 0.27
N GLN A 14 -16.60 5.08 1.11
CA GLN A 14 -15.51 6.05 0.89
C GLN A 14 -14.51 5.64 -0.19
N SER A 15 -14.57 4.39 -0.69
CA SER A 15 -13.61 3.90 -1.68
C SER A 15 -13.69 4.68 -2.99
N ARG A 16 -12.54 5.15 -3.48
CA ARG A 16 -12.37 5.82 -4.77
C ARG A 16 -11.97 4.88 -5.90
N SER A 17 -11.82 3.58 -5.62
CA SER A 17 -11.41 2.59 -6.62
C SER A 17 -12.33 2.56 -7.86
N PRO A 18 -13.68 2.66 -7.75
CA PRO A 18 -14.53 2.70 -8.94
C PRO A 18 -14.21 3.85 -9.90
N GLU A 19 -13.99 5.05 -9.36
CA GLU A 19 -13.65 6.24 -10.16
C GLU A 19 -12.34 6.02 -10.93
N LEU A 20 -11.32 5.49 -10.24
CA LEU A 20 -10.01 5.23 -10.82
C LEU A 20 -10.09 4.15 -11.92
N HIS A 21 -10.70 3.00 -11.63
CA HIS A 21 -10.78 1.91 -12.60
C HIS A 21 -11.62 2.26 -13.85
N HIS A 22 -12.69 3.06 -13.70
CA HIS A 22 -13.43 3.58 -14.84
C HIS A 22 -12.59 4.56 -15.67
N ALA A 23 -11.82 5.45 -15.03
CA ALA A 23 -10.91 6.36 -15.72
C ALA A 23 -9.79 5.60 -16.47
N PHE A 24 -9.23 4.55 -15.88
CA PHE A 24 -8.26 3.68 -16.54
C PHE A 24 -8.86 2.99 -17.77
N ALA A 25 -10.06 2.42 -17.60
CA ALA A 25 -10.77 1.75 -18.68
C ALA A 25 -11.05 2.70 -19.86
N GLN A 26 -11.54 3.90 -19.58
CA GLN A 26 -11.78 4.92 -20.59
C GLN A 26 -10.49 5.28 -21.34
N LYS A 27 -9.39 5.53 -20.62
CA LYS A 27 -8.10 5.87 -21.21
C LYS A 27 -7.53 4.74 -22.07
N MET A 28 -7.75 3.48 -21.65
CA MET A 28 -7.24 2.28 -22.34
C MET A 28 -8.21 1.72 -23.37
N GLY A 29 -9.40 2.32 -23.58
CA GLY A 29 -10.41 1.86 -24.55
C GLY A 29 -11.05 0.51 -24.17
N LEU A 30 -11.16 0.21 -22.87
CA LEU A 30 -11.73 -1.05 -22.37
C LEU A 30 -13.17 -0.84 -21.88
N ASP A 31 -14.03 -1.84 -22.14
CA ASP A 31 -15.38 -1.90 -21.58
C ASP A 31 -15.38 -2.74 -20.31
N LEU A 32 -15.52 -2.08 -19.17
CA LEU A 32 -15.63 -2.73 -17.85
C LEU A 32 -16.60 -1.98 -16.92
N ASN A 33 -17.13 -2.74 -15.99
CA ASN A 33 -17.88 -2.22 -14.84
C ASN A 33 -17.10 -2.49 -13.57
N TYR A 34 -16.98 -1.48 -12.71
CA TYR A 34 -16.31 -1.61 -11.42
C TYR A 34 -17.22 -1.07 -10.31
N SER A 35 -17.58 -1.92 -9.36
CA SER A 35 -18.57 -1.63 -8.32
C SER A 35 -17.97 -1.69 -6.89
N LYS A 36 -18.75 -1.21 -5.91
CA LYS A 36 -18.46 -1.39 -4.49
C LYS A 36 -19.29 -2.55 -3.95
N ARG A 37 -18.69 -3.40 -3.11
CA ARG A 37 -19.38 -4.49 -2.41
C ARG A 37 -19.16 -4.35 -0.91
N LEU A 38 -20.22 -4.10 -0.17
CA LEU A 38 -20.22 -4.16 1.28
C LEU A 38 -20.35 -5.61 1.71
N ALA A 39 -19.40 -6.13 2.47
CA ALA A 39 -19.51 -7.48 3.06
C ALA A 39 -19.73 -7.41 4.58
N PRO A 40 -20.61 -8.23 5.15
CA PRO A 40 -20.63 -8.45 6.59
C PRO A 40 -19.28 -8.97 7.10
N LEU A 41 -18.95 -8.68 8.37
CA LEU A 41 -17.64 -9.07 8.94
C LEU A 41 -17.42 -10.59 8.94
N ASP A 42 -18.49 -11.36 9.03
CA ASP A 42 -18.52 -12.83 8.98
C ASP A 42 -18.89 -13.41 7.61
N GLY A 43 -19.19 -12.53 6.62
CA GLY A 43 -19.69 -12.92 5.29
C GLY A 43 -18.69 -12.77 4.14
N PHE A 44 -17.42 -12.44 4.40
CA PHE A 44 -16.44 -12.13 3.38
C PHE A 44 -16.23 -13.27 2.37
N LEU A 45 -16.00 -14.50 2.84
CA LEU A 45 -15.75 -15.66 1.97
C LEU A 45 -16.94 -15.99 1.06
N ALA A 46 -18.15 -15.94 1.59
CA ALA A 46 -19.36 -16.16 0.80
C ALA A 46 -19.53 -15.09 -0.28
N ASN A 47 -19.22 -13.81 0.03
CA ASN A 47 -19.30 -12.70 -0.92
C ASN A 47 -18.31 -12.84 -2.09
N ILE A 48 -17.06 -13.26 -1.83
CA ILE A 48 -16.09 -13.46 -2.92
C ILE A 48 -16.45 -14.66 -3.79
N GLN A 49 -16.95 -15.76 -3.19
CA GLN A 49 -17.44 -16.93 -3.94
C GLN A 49 -18.62 -16.56 -4.83
N GLU A 50 -19.60 -15.84 -4.30
CA GLU A 50 -20.75 -15.34 -5.06
C GLU A 50 -20.29 -14.47 -6.24
N PHE A 51 -19.40 -13.49 -6.00
CA PHE A 51 -18.92 -12.58 -7.03
C PHE A 51 -18.27 -13.32 -8.21
N PHE A 52 -17.36 -14.25 -7.93
CA PHE A 52 -16.69 -15.02 -8.99
C PHE A 52 -17.64 -16.01 -9.67
N SER A 53 -18.60 -16.63 -8.95
CA SER A 53 -19.61 -17.52 -9.56
C SER A 53 -20.54 -16.78 -10.53
N GLN A 54 -20.76 -15.50 -10.31
CA GLN A 54 -21.55 -14.60 -11.18
C GLN A 54 -20.76 -14.02 -12.37
N GLY A 55 -19.52 -14.48 -12.59
CA GLY A 55 -18.68 -14.05 -13.68
C GLY A 55 -17.79 -12.83 -13.37
N GLY A 56 -17.59 -12.50 -12.11
CA GLY A 56 -16.59 -11.51 -11.69
C GLY A 56 -15.20 -11.92 -12.13
N MET A 57 -14.39 -10.97 -12.63
CA MET A 57 -13.06 -11.23 -13.18
C MET A 57 -11.94 -10.85 -12.23
N GLY A 58 -12.16 -9.86 -11.36
CA GLY A 58 -11.17 -9.41 -10.39
C GLY A 58 -11.82 -8.60 -9.27
N LEU A 59 -11.24 -8.71 -8.07
CA LEU A 59 -11.79 -8.10 -6.87
C LEU A 59 -10.66 -7.47 -6.04
N ASN A 60 -10.72 -6.15 -5.82
CA ASN A 60 -9.88 -5.55 -4.79
C ASN A 60 -10.47 -5.78 -3.40
N VAL A 61 -9.60 -5.92 -2.43
CA VAL A 61 -9.95 -6.13 -1.03
C VAL A 61 -9.35 -5.00 -0.18
N THR A 62 -10.21 -4.37 0.63
CA THR A 62 -9.76 -3.39 1.62
C THR A 62 -10.12 -3.81 3.04
N VAL A 63 -9.92 -2.92 4.01
CA VAL A 63 -10.19 -3.18 5.42
C VAL A 63 -11.62 -3.69 5.64
N PRO A 64 -11.80 -4.67 6.55
CA PRO A 64 -10.78 -5.33 7.37
C PRO A 64 -10.30 -6.67 6.79
N PHE A 65 -10.57 -6.97 5.51
CA PHE A 65 -10.59 -8.33 4.96
C PHE A 65 -9.27 -8.80 4.32
N LYS A 66 -8.21 -7.96 4.27
CA LYS A 66 -6.96 -8.28 3.55
C LYS A 66 -6.25 -9.56 4.06
N GLU A 67 -6.31 -9.83 5.36
CA GLU A 67 -5.75 -11.05 5.96
C GLU A 67 -6.64 -12.27 5.70
N GLN A 68 -7.96 -12.11 5.70
CA GLN A 68 -8.90 -13.17 5.33
C GLN A 68 -8.73 -13.54 3.84
N ALA A 69 -8.54 -12.54 2.97
CA ALA A 69 -8.26 -12.76 1.56
C ALA A 69 -6.95 -13.53 1.36
N PHE A 70 -5.90 -13.18 2.12
CA PHE A 70 -4.63 -13.92 2.12
C PHE A 70 -4.83 -15.40 2.47
N ALA A 71 -5.59 -15.69 3.54
CA ALA A 71 -5.87 -17.05 3.98
C ALA A 71 -6.74 -17.86 3.00
N ALA A 72 -7.56 -17.17 2.17
CA ALA A 72 -8.46 -17.80 1.21
C ALA A 72 -7.79 -18.17 -0.12
N CYS A 73 -6.64 -17.57 -0.46
CA CYS A 73 -5.98 -17.79 -1.74
C CYS A 73 -5.27 -19.15 -1.79
N ALA A 74 -5.46 -19.88 -2.90
CA ALA A 74 -4.69 -21.06 -3.22
C ALA A 74 -3.29 -20.74 -3.74
N VAL A 75 -3.16 -19.62 -4.46
CA VAL A 75 -1.90 -19.14 -5.05
C VAL A 75 -1.67 -17.69 -4.64
N LEU A 76 -0.48 -17.41 -4.13
CA LEU A 76 -0.08 -16.07 -3.67
C LEU A 76 1.20 -15.63 -4.38
N THR A 77 1.24 -14.36 -4.77
CA THR A 77 2.49 -13.73 -5.19
C THR A 77 3.48 -13.61 -4.03
N GLU A 78 4.76 -13.44 -4.33
CA GLU A 78 5.79 -13.30 -3.29
C GLU A 78 5.53 -12.09 -2.38
N ARG A 79 5.18 -10.95 -2.96
CA ARG A 79 4.85 -9.74 -2.18
C ARG A 79 3.62 -9.91 -1.29
N ALA A 80 2.62 -10.68 -1.72
CA ALA A 80 1.46 -11.01 -0.87
C ALA A 80 1.83 -11.94 0.28
N LYS A 81 2.68 -12.96 0.06
CA LYS A 81 3.18 -13.86 1.11
C LYS A 81 3.94 -13.10 2.19
N ILE A 82 4.83 -12.19 1.79
CA ILE A 82 5.63 -11.38 2.71
C ILE A 82 4.76 -10.38 3.47
N ALA A 83 3.81 -9.72 2.78
CA ALA A 83 2.85 -8.80 3.40
C ALA A 83 1.89 -9.50 4.36
N LYS A 84 1.64 -10.82 4.19
CA LYS A 84 0.58 -11.61 4.87
C LYS A 84 -0.80 -10.97 4.70
N ALA A 85 -1.02 -10.33 3.56
CA ALA A 85 -2.25 -9.62 3.23
C ALA A 85 -2.43 -9.57 1.71
N VAL A 86 -3.68 -9.63 1.25
CA VAL A 86 -4.06 -9.55 -0.16
C VAL A 86 -5.02 -8.40 -0.35
N ASN A 87 -4.75 -7.55 -1.34
CA ASN A 87 -5.66 -6.49 -1.77
C ASN A 87 -6.22 -6.69 -3.18
N THR A 88 -5.76 -7.75 -3.90
CA THR A 88 -6.12 -7.99 -5.30
C THR A 88 -6.32 -9.49 -5.52
N LEU A 89 -7.51 -9.86 -6.00
CA LEU A 89 -7.95 -11.24 -6.21
C LEU A 89 -8.35 -11.47 -7.67
N TRP A 90 -8.09 -12.67 -8.20
CA TRP A 90 -8.60 -13.15 -9.48
C TRP A 90 -8.63 -14.68 -9.52
N MET A 91 -9.32 -15.26 -10.51
CA MET A 91 -9.42 -16.71 -10.69
C MET A 91 -8.59 -17.17 -11.89
N VAL A 92 -7.83 -18.26 -11.72
CA VAL A 92 -7.17 -19.00 -12.82
C VAL A 92 -7.42 -20.48 -12.60
N ASP A 93 -7.96 -21.15 -13.62
CA ASP A 93 -8.24 -22.60 -13.61
C ASP A 93 -8.98 -23.09 -12.36
N GLY A 94 -9.94 -22.28 -11.87
CA GLY A 94 -10.75 -22.59 -10.68
C GLY A 94 -10.03 -22.34 -9.36
N GLN A 95 -8.79 -21.83 -9.36
CA GLN A 95 -8.04 -21.47 -8.16
C GLN A 95 -8.07 -19.96 -7.90
N LEU A 96 -8.26 -19.58 -6.64
CA LEU A 96 -8.20 -18.18 -6.22
C LEU A 96 -6.73 -17.74 -6.07
N HIS A 97 -6.36 -16.75 -6.85
CA HIS A 97 -5.05 -16.11 -6.80
C HIS A 97 -5.13 -14.79 -6.04
N GLY A 98 -4.05 -14.45 -5.32
CA GLY A 98 -3.97 -13.22 -4.54
C GLY A 98 -2.65 -12.50 -4.67
N ASP A 99 -2.74 -11.16 -4.68
CA ASP A 99 -1.59 -10.26 -4.70
C ASP A 99 -1.77 -9.12 -3.70
N ASN A 100 -0.65 -8.49 -3.34
CA ASN A 100 -0.64 -7.23 -2.60
C ASN A 100 0.04 -6.15 -3.43
N THR A 101 -0.75 -5.25 -3.99
CA THR A 101 -0.26 -4.19 -4.87
C THR A 101 0.07 -2.88 -4.15
N ASP A 102 -0.21 -2.77 -2.84
CA ASP A 102 -0.04 -1.53 -2.08
C ASP A 102 1.40 -1.02 -2.13
N GLY A 103 2.37 -1.90 -1.90
CA GLY A 103 3.76 -1.51 -1.85
C GLY A 103 4.34 -1.15 -3.23
N GLN A 104 3.92 -1.81 -4.30
CA GLN A 104 4.29 -1.40 -5.65
C GLN A 104 3.67 -0.05 -5.99
N GLY A 105 2.43 0.20 -5.56
CA GLY A 105 1.78 1.50 -5.71
C GLY A 105 2.56 2.63 -5.03
N LEU A 106 3.12 2.39 -3.83
CA LEU A 106 4.00 3.35 -3.17
C LEU A 106 5.28 3.61 -3.95
N VAL A 107 5.96 2.55 -4.42
CA VAL A 107 7.19 2.66 -5.22
C VAL A 107 6.94 3.46 -6.50
N ASP A 108 5.86 3.14 -7.22
CA ASP A 108 5.50 3.84 -8.46
C ASP A 108 5.15 5.32 -8.20
N ALA A 109 4.48 5.62 -7.09
CA ALA A 109 4.18 6.99 -6.67
C ALA A 109 5.44 7.80 -6.35
N ILE A 110 6.38 7.23 -5.60
CA ILE A 110 7.66 7.87 -5.26
C ILE A 110 8.48 8.15 -6.54
N ARG A 111 8.55 7.19 -7.46
CA ARG A 111 9.22 7.36 -8.76
C ARG A 111 8.55 8.40 -9.65
N ALA A 112 7.23 8.53 -9.59
CA ALA A 112 6.50 9.56 -10.35
C ALA A 112 6.80 10.99 -9.88
N LEU A 113 7.28 11.15 -8.63
CA LEU A 113 7.79 12.41 -8.06
C LEU A 113 9.26 12.66 -8.43
N ASP A 114 9.89 11.78 -9.21
CA ASP A 114 11.31 11.78 -9.55
C ASP A 114 12.23 11.65 -8.30
N TRP A 115 11.73 11.05 -7.21
CA TRP A 115 12.52 10.76 -6.01
C TRP A 115 13.23 9.40 -6.18
N ASN A 116 14.54 9.42 -5.94
CA ASN A 116 15.34 8.20 -6.03
C ASN A 116 15.05 7.24 -4.87
N LEU A 117 15.06 5.93 -5.15
CA LEU A 117 14.97 4.86 -4.15
C LEU A 117 16.23 3.98 -4.15
N ASP A 118 17.03 4.01 -5.23
CA ASP A 118 18.21 3.15 -5.32
C ASP A 118 19.31 3.61 -4.37
N GLN A 119 19.84 2.67 -3.58
CA GLN A 119 20.89 2.87 -2.56
C GLN A 119 20.52 3.87 -1.46
N THR A 120 19.22 4.09 -1.19
CA THR A 120 18.74 5.04 -0.19
C THR A 120 18.53 4.42 1.19
N ASP A 121 18.59 5.28 2.21
CA ASP A 121 18.23 5.00 3.59
C ASP A 121 16.84 5.56 3.87
N VAL A 122 15.90 4.70 4.23
CA VAL A 122 14.48 5.05 4.44
C VAL A 122 14.10 4.83 5.91
N LEU A 123 13.45 5.83 6.50
CA LEU A 123 12.77 5.70 7.80
C LEU A 123 11.26 5.51 7.57
N ILE A 124 10.69 4.46 8.15
CA ILE A 124 9.23 4.26 8.15
C ILE A 124 8.72 4.39 9.58
N ILE A 125 7.80 5.32 9.80
CA ILE A 125 7.16 5.54 11.09
C ILE A 125 5.85 4.76 11.13
N GLY A 126 5.77 3.78 12.04
CA GLY A 126 4.70 2.80 12.18
C GLY A 126 5.15 1.38 11.84
N ALA A 127 4.67 0.38 12.58
CA ALA A 127 4.97 -1.04 12.39
C ALA A 127 3.67 -1.86 12.20
N GLY A 128 2.76 -1.36 11.37
CA GLY A 128 1.48 -2.00 11.05
C GLY A 128 1.52 -2.81 9.76
N GLY A 129 0.34 -3.29 9.34
CA GLY A 129 0.17 -4.04 8.09
C GLY A 129 0.56 -3.23 6.85
N ALA A 130 0.35 -1.90 6.84
CA ALA A 130 0.77 -1.02 5.77
C ALA A 130 2.30 -1.04 5.61
N THR A 131 3.04 -0.89 6.70
CA THR A 131 4.51 -0.98 6.72
C THR A 131 5.00 -2.34 6.23
N ARG A 132 4.40 -3.44 6.71
CA ARG A 132 4.75 -4.80 6.25
C ARG A 132 4.58 -4.94 4.71
N GLY A 133 3.52 -4.37 4.17
CA GLY A 133 3.20 -4.46 2.73
C GLY A 133 4.16 -3.70 1.83
N VAL A 134 4.85 -2.66 2.32
CA VAL A 134 5.70 -1.81 1.48
C VAL A 134 7.19 -2.15 1.57
N ILE A 135 7.67 -2.85 2.60
CA ILE A 135 9.10 -3.14 2.79
C ILE A 135 9.67 -3.93 1.62
N TYR A 136 9.05 -5.05 1.24
CA TYR A 136 9.56 -5.87 0.13
C TYR A 136 9.64 -5.09 -1.20
N PRO A 137 8.58 -4.39 -1.67
CA PRO A 137 8.67 -3.56 -2.87
C PRO A 137 9.71 -2.44 -2.81
N LEU A 138 9.88 -1.78 -1.66
CA LEU A 138 10.93 -0.77 -1.48
C LEU A 138 12.33 -1.37 -1.63
N VAL A 139 12.58 -2.53 -1.04
CA VAL A 139 13.85 -3.25 -1.18
C VAL A 139 14.08 -3.70 -2.62
N GLN A 140 13.04 -4.20 -3.32
CA GLN A 140 13.13 -4.52 -4.75
C GLN A 140 13.38 -3.28 -5.62
N ALA A 141 13.00 -2.10 -5.15
CA ALA A 141 13.27 -0.82 -5.83
C ALA A 141 14.70 -0.29 -5.60
N GLY A 142 15.52 -0.96 -4.76
CA GLY A 142 16.92 -0.63 -4.51
C GLY A 142 17.20 0.01 -3.15
N VAL A 143 16.19 0.16 -2.26
CA VAL A 143 16.40 0.69 -0.91
C VAL A 143 17.39 -0.20 -0.16
N LYS A 144 18.46 0.42 0.35
CA LYS A 144 19.57 -0.26 1.00
C LYS A 144 19.33 -0.51 2.49
N LYS A 145 18.74 0.48 3.16
CA LYS A 145 18.47 0.44 4.59
C LYS A 145 17.05 0.92 4.89
N ILE A 146 16.34 0.18 5.75
CA ILE A 146 15.03 0.58 6.26
C ILE A 146 15.06 0.56 7.78
N VAL A 147 14.86 1.72 8.39
CA VAL A 147 14.65 1.86 9.83
C VAL A 147 13.15 1.95 10.09
N ILE A 148 12.64 1.10 10.98
CA ILE A 148 11.22 1.09 11.36
C ILE A 148 11.11 1.66 12.77
N ALA A 149 10.48 2.83 12.88
CA ALA A 149 10.21 3.47 14.16
C ALA A 149 8.78 3.21 14.61
N ASN A 150 8.58 2.80 15.85
CA ASN A 150 7.22 2.58 16.36
C ASN A 150 7.11 2.92 17.86
N ARG A 151 5.92 3.42 18.25
CA ARG A 151 5.61 3.72 19.66
C ARG A 151 5.85 2.51 20.57
N THR A 152 5.47 1.32 20.14
CA THR A 152 5.79 0.06 20.82
C THR A 152 6.95 -0.57 20.09
N LEU A 153 8.17 -0.41 20.61
CA LEU A 153 9.41 -0.90 19.99
C LEU A 153 9.33 -2.40 19.64
N ALA A 154 8.81 -3.22 20.53
CA ALA A 154 8.67 -4.67 20.32
C ALA A 154 7.88 -5.04 19.04
N ARG A 155 6.95 -4.20 18.57
CA ARG A 155 6.25 -4.42 17.30
C ARG A 155 7.16 -4.20 16.09
N ALA A 156 8.02 -3.19 16.16
CA ALA A 156 9.01 -2.94 15.10
C ALA A 156 10.07 -4.04 15.07
N GLU A 157 10.56 -4.47 16.23
CA GLU A 157 11.52 -5.60 16.36
C GLU A 157 10.94 -6.89 15.78
N GLN A 158 9.70 -7.22 16.13
CA GLN A 158 9.01 -8.39 15.58
C GLN A 158 8.87 -8.30 14.06
N LEU A 159 8.49 -7.13 13.54
CA LEU A 159 8.37 -6.93 12.09
C LEU A 159 9.70 -7.09 11.37
N VAL A 160 10.79 -6.55 11.93
CA VAL A 160 12.16 -6.73 11.40
C VAL A 160 12.55 -8.21 11.44
N ALA A 161 12.32 -8.91 12.54
CA ALA A 161 12.63 -10.34 12.67
C ALA A 161 11.87 -11.19 11.64
N ASP A 162 10.57 -10.90 11.42
CA ASP A 162 9.72 -11.59 10.45
C ASP A 162 10.22 -11.40 9.00
N LEU A 163 10.76 -10.24 8.68
CA LEU A 163 11.09 -9.86 7.30
C LEU A 163 12.55 -10.06 6.92
N LYS A 164 13.45 -10.19 7.89
CA LYS A 164 14.90 -10.29 7.68
C LYS A 164 15.31 -11.37 6.68
N THR A 165 14.62 -12.51 6.68
CA THR A 165 14.89 -13.61 5.74
C THR A 165 14.28 -13.39 4.37
N ALA A 166 13.22 -12.59 4.25
CA ALA A 166 12.55 -12.30 3.00
C ALA A 166 13.24 -11.19 2.19
N VAL A 167 14.03 -10.33 2.86
CA VAL A 167 14.74 -9.21 2.22
C VAL A 167 16.21 -9.15 2.68
N PRO A 168 17.01 -10.21 2.46
CA PRO A 168 18.39 -10.31 2.97
C PRO A 168 19.34 -9.27 2.34
N GLN A 169 18.96 -8.65 1.23
CA GLN A 169 19.74 -7.64 0.52
C GLN A 169 19.64 -6.24 1.15
N ALA A 170 18.74 -6.02 2.11
CA ALA A 170 18.60 -4.73 2.79
C ALA A 170 18.86 -4.85 4.29
N GLU A 171 19.42 -3.77 4.85
CA GLU A 171 19.55 -3.63 6.30
C GLU A 171 18.20 -3.22 6.90
N LEU A 172 17.65 -4.04 7.79
CA LEU A 172 16.45 -3.71 8.56
C LEU A 172 16.81 -3.44 10.01
N GLN A 173 16.33 -2.31 10.54
CA GLN A 173 16.54 -1.89 11.94
C GLN A 173 15.22 -1.45 12.57
N ALA A 174 15.04 -1.73 13.86
CA ALA A 174 13.92 -1.26 14.66
C ALA A 174 14.37 -0.24 15.69
N ILE A 175 13.58 0.84 15.88
CA ILE A 175 13.82 1.85 16.92
C ILE A 175 12.50 2.27 17.59
N GLY A 176 12.59 2.85 18.78
CA GLY A 176 11.46 3.54 19.43
C GLY A 176 11.20 4.92 18.81
N LEU A 177 10.00 5.48 18.98
CA LEU A 177 9.72 6.85 18.55
C LEU A 177 10.52 7.91 19.33
N ASP A 178 10.97 7.59 20.52
CA ASP A 178 11.83 8.42 21.37
C ASP A 178 13.30 8.46 20.90
N ALA A 179 13.68 7.56 19.97
CA ALA A 179 14.99 7.47 19.36
C ALA A 179 15.01 7.95 17.90
N LEU A 180 14.08 8.81 17.52
CA LEU A 180 14.06 9.41 16.18
C LEU A 180 15.18 10.43 16.01
N GLU A 181 16.26 10.04 15.33
CA GLU A 181 17.40 10.89 15.02
C GLU A 181 18.14 10.39 13.77
N GLY A 182 19.10 11.17 13.29
CA GLY A 182 19.95 10.80 12.17
C GLY A 182 19.50 11.38 10.84
N GLN A 183 20.07 10.85 9.74
CA GLN A 183 19.86 11.36 8.39
C GLN A 183 19.29 10.27 7.51
N PHE A 184 18.25 10.60 6.75
CA PHE A 184 17.55 9.71 5.82
C PHE A 184 17.29 10.40 4.48
N ASP A 185 17.21 9.61 3.42
CA ASP A 185 16.79 10.12 2.10
C ASP A 185 15.28 10.33 2.05
N LEU A 186 14.53 9.43 2.69
CA LEU A 186 13.07 9.46 2.71
C LEU A 186 12.53 9.06 4.08
N VAL A 187 11.58 9.85 4.58
CA VAL A 187 10.76 9.46 5.75
C VAL A 187 9.33 9.20 5.30
N ILE A 188 8.81 8.02 5.63
CA ILE A 188 7.45 7.60 5.32
C ILE A 188 6.65 7.51 6.62
N ASN A 189 5.54 8.25 6.71
CA ASN A 189 4.57 8.06 7.78
C ASN A 189 3.54 7.01 7.36
N ALA A 190 3.57 5.85 8.00
CA ALA A 190 2.64 4.74 7.82
C ALA A 190 1.70 4.55 9.04
N THR A 191 1.62 5.55 9.91
CA THR A 191 0.74 5.51 11.09
C THR A 191 -0.67 5.96 10.75
N SER A 192 -1.63 5.65 11.61
CA SER A 192 -2.97 6.24 11.57
C SER A 192 -3.07 7.59 12.30
N ALA A 193 -1.96 8.18 12.73
CA ALA A 193 -1.94 9.41 13.53
C ALA A 193 -2.68 10.57 12.83
N SER A 194 -2.45 10.77 11.54
CA SER A 194 -3.16 11.75 10.72
C SER A 194 -4.67 11.46 10.59
N LEU A 195 -5.09 10.21 10.75
CA LEU A 195 -6.49 9.80 10.70
C LEU A 195 -7.21 9.98 12.07
N SER A 196 -6.48 9.79 13.18
CA SER A 196 -7.00 9.92 14.54
C SER A 196 -6.87 11.34 15.11
N GLY A 197 -6.13 12.23 14.43
CA GLY A 197 -5.85 13.58 14.92
C GLY A 197 -4.70 13.66 15.93
N ASP A 198 -3.96 12.56 16.14
CA ASP A 198 -2.77 12.53 16.98
C ASP A 198 -1.60 13.24 16.28
N ALA A 199 -0.87 14.06 17.02
CA ALA A 199 0.30 14.76 16.48
C ALA A 199 1.54 13.86 16.53
N LEU A 200 2.11 13.54 15.37
CA LEU A 200 3.46 13.01 15.28
C LEU A 200 4.44 14.18 15.31
N ILE A 201 5.27 14.26 16.34
CA ILE A 201 6.29 15.31 16.49
C ILE A 201 7.62 14.77 15.96
N LEU A 202 8.21 15.50 14.99
CA LEU A 202 9.51 15.18 14.44
C LEU A 202 10.60 15.96 15.21
N PRO A 203 11.56 15.28 15.90
CA PRO A 203 12.63 15.94 16.61
C PRO A 203 13.57 16.70 15.68
N GLU A 204 14.25 17.73 16.19
CA GLU A 204 15.22 18.51 15.41
C GLU A 204 16.41 17.68 14.94
N ALA A 205 16.80 16.66 15.71
CA ALA A 205 17.90 15.74 15.37
C ALA A 205 17.59 14.80 14.19
N LEU A 206 16.33 14.77 13.71
CA LEU A 206 15.94 13.99 12.55
C LEU A 206 16.03 14.85 11.28
N HIS A 207 16.93 14.48 10.35
CA HIS A 207 17.14 15.13 9.06
C HIS A 207 16.71 14.21 7.92
N PHE A 208 16.07 14.76 6.87
CA PHE A 208 15.63 13.95 5.72
C PHE A 208 15.45 14.82 4.48
N GLN A 209 15.56 14.20 3.31
CA GLN A 209 15.45 14.89 2.02
C GLN A 209 14.00 14.93 1.50
N HIS A 210 13.18 13.92 1.80
CA HIS A 210 11.81 13.81 1.32
C HIS A 210 10.90 13.25 2.43
N ALA A 211 9.62 13.66 2.42
CA ALA A 211 8.59 13.17 3.34
C ALA A 211 7.36 12.66 2.61
N TYR A 212 6.96 11.42 2.87
CA TYR A 212 5.79 10.78 2.28
C TYR A 212 4.79 10.38 3.37
N GLU A 213 3.55 10.84 3.27
CA GLU A 213 2.44 10.41 4.13
C GLU A 213 1.62 9.35 3.39
N MET A 214 1.46 8.15 3.95
CA MET A 214 0.69 7.09 3.29
C MET A 214 -0.83 7.34 3.30
N ALA A 215 -1.32 8.14 4.25
CA ALA A 215 -2.70 8.61 4.24
C ALA A 215 -2.86 9.75 3.21
N TYR A 216 -4.10 10.01 2.77
CA TYR A 216 -4.43 11.09 1.84
C TYR A 216 -5.75 11.76 2.19
N GLY A 217 -5.92 13.00 1.71
CA GLY A 217 -7.17 13.77 1.84
C GLY A 217 -7.50 14.20 3.26
N LYS A 218 -6.52 14.23 4.16
CA LYS A 218 -6.63 14.69 5.55
C LYS A 218 -5.46 15.60 5.90
N PRO A 219 -5.63 16.58 6.78
CA PRO A 219 -4.52 17.34 7.32
C PRO A 219 -3.48 16.42 7.96
N SER A 220 -2.19 16.67 7.73
CA SER A 220 -1.09 15.89 8.28
C SER A 220 -0.08 16.81 8.97
N THR A 221 -0.02 16.74 10.29
CA THR A 221 0.99 17.46 11.09
C THR A 221 2.41 17.01 10.75
N PHE A 222 2.59 15.78 10.30
CA PHE A 222 3.86 15.27 9.79
C PHE A 222 4.31 16.03 8.53
N LEU A 223 3.42 16.15 7.52
CA LEU A 223 3.74 16.89 6.30
C LEU A 223 3.92 18.39 6.56
N ASP A 224 3.14 18.97 7.47
CA ASP A 224 3.26 20.39 7.82
C ASP A 224 4.62 20.70 8.46
N GLN A 225 5.12 19.82 9.35
CA GLN A 225 6.45 19.94 9.94
C GLN A 225 7.55 19.76 8.88
N ALA A 226 7.41 18.84 7.93
CA ALA A 226 8.37 18.65 6.84
C ALA A 226 8.42 19.89 5.92
N LYS A 227 7.25 20.43 5.54
CA LYS A 227 7.15 21.67 4.76
C LYS A 227 7.81 22.86 5.47
N ALA A 228 7.59 23.00 6.78
CA ALA A 228 8.20 24.06 7.61
C ALA A 228 9.74 23.97 7.61
N ARG A 229 10.31 22.79 7.39
CA ARG A 229 11.76 22.54 7.22
C ARG A 229 12.25 22.70 5.78
N GLY A 230 11.37 23.08 4.82
CA GLY A 230 11.70 23.19 3.40
C GLY A 230 11.89 21.86 2.67
N VAL A 231 11.40 20.76 3.25
CA VAL A 231 11.52 19.42 2.66
C VAL A 231 10.37 19.16 1.69
N PRO A 232 10.63 18.65 0.47
CA PRO A 232 9.61 18.18 -0.46
C PRO A 232 8.71 17.11 0.17
N THR A 233 7.40 17.25 -0.03
CA THR A 233 6.40 16.39 0.60
C THR A 233 5.40 15.82 -0.39
N SER A 234 4.87 14.64 -0.12
CA SER A 234 3.74 14.06 -0.85
C SER A 234 2.79 13.31 0.09
N GLU A 235 1.51 13.25 -0.29
CA GLU A 235 0.50 12.42 0.37
C GLU A 235 0.19 11.15 -0.42
N GLY A 236 -0.54 10.22 0.20
CA GLY A 236 -0.78 8.87 -0.30
C GLY A 236 -1.69 8.73 -1.51
N TYR A 237 -2.15 9.83 -2.12
CA TYR A 237 -3.00 9.73 -3.31
C TYR A 237 -2.29 9.02 -4.47
N GLY A 238 -1.03 9.34 -4.72
CA GLY A 238 -0.23 8.64 -5.73
C GLY A 238 -0.12 7.13 -5.47
N MET A 239 0.04 6.71 -4.21
CA MET A 239 0.04 5.30 -3.82
C MET A 239 -1.33 4.65 -4.07
N LEU A 240 -2.43 5.33 -3.78
CA LEU A 240 -3.78 4.85 -4.08
C LEU A 240 -3.96 4.59 -5.58
N VAL A 241 -3.53 5.53 -6.43
CA VAL A 241 -3.60 5.38 -7.89
C VAL A 241 -2.68 4.25 -8.36
N GLY A 242 -1.45 4.21 -7.88
CA GLY A 242 -0.44 3.22 -8.27
C GLY A 242 -0.87 1.79 -7.97
N GLN A 243 -1.41 1.50 -6.77
CA GLN A 243 -1.89 0.17 -6.43
C GLN A 243 -3.12 -0.25 -7.27
N ALA A 244 -3.98 0.70 -7.64
CA ALA A 244 -5.11 0.43 -8.50
C ALA A 244 -4.67 0.13 -9.95
N ILE A 245 -3.65 0.84 -10.46
CA ILE A 245 -3.02 0.54 -11.75
C ILE A 245 -2.41 -0.86 -11.77
N GLU A 246 -1.72 -1.28 -10.70
CA GLU A 246 -1.17 -2.63 -10.60
C GLU A 246 -2.27 -3.70 -10.66
N SER A 247 -3.35 -3.54 -9.89
CA SER A 247 -4.50 -4.45 -9.93
C SER A 247 -5.14 -4.49 -11.31
N PHE A 248 -5.35 -3.32 -11.92
CA PHE A 248 -5.89 -3.19 -13.27
C PHE A 248 -5.01 -3.92 -14.30
N SER A 249 -3.68 -3.81 -14.17
CA SER A 249 -2.72 -4.46 -15.07
C SER A 249 -2.75 -5.98 -14.95
N ILE A 250 -2.85 -6.52 -13.72
CA ILE A 250 -3.00 -7.95 -13.48
C ILE A 250 -4.22 -8.50 -14.22
N TRP A 251 -5.35 -7.80 -14.14
CA TRP A 251 -6.61 -8.27 -14.72
C TRP A 251 -6.76 -8.06 -16.22
N ASN A 252 -6.12 -7.03 -16.77
CA ASN A 252 -6.36 -6.60 -18.16
C ASN A 252 -5.12 -6.68 -19.06
N SER A 253 -3.94 -7.03 -18.52
CA SER A 253 -2.67 -7.14 -19.25
C SER A 253 -2.24 -5.84 -19.97
N VAL A 254 -2.74 -4.68 -19.49
CA VAL A 254 -2.33 -3.34 -19.94
C VAL A 254 -2.11 -2.46 -18.72
N LYS A 255 -1.06 -1.60 -18.77
CA LYS A 255 -0.67 -0.75 -17.63
C LYS A 255 -0.88 0.74 -17.97
N PRO A 256 -1.87 1.42 -17.35
CA PRO A 256 -2.02 2.86 -17.45
C PRO A 256 -0.78 3.59 -16.90
N ASN A 257 -0.47 4.76 -17.46
CA ASN A 257 0.62 5.59 -16.94
C ASN A 257 0.13 6.36 -15.71
N LEU A 258 0.82 6.20 -14.58
CA LEU A 258 0.46 6.84 -13.31
C LEU A 258 0.36 8.37 -13.40
N LYS A 259 1.30 9.02 -14.11
CA LYS A 259 1.32 10.49 -14.26
C LYS A 259 0.08 11.07 -14.94
N ASP A 260 -0.69 10.25 -15.67
CA ASP A 260 -1.93 10.69 -16.31
C ASP A 260 -3.12 10.85 -15.32
N PHE A 261 -2.95 10.40 -14.08
CA PHE A 261 -4.02 10.33 -13.06
C PHE A 261 -3.68 10.97 -11.71
N LEU A 262 -2.53 11.67 -11.63
CA LEU A 262 -2.10 12.44 -10.46
C LEU A 262 -2.61 13.87 -10.48
#